data_322ab0c3594831d0320c96085ca4b04c
#
_entry.id   322ab0c3594831d0320c96085ca4b04c
#
_cell.length_a   1.000
_cell.length_b   1.000
_cell.length_c   1.000
_cell.angle_alpha   90.00
_cell.angle_beta   90.00
_cell.angle_gamma   90.00
#
_symmetry.space_group_name_H-M   'P 1'
#
loop_
_entity.id
_entity.type
_entity.pdbx_description
1 polymer ?
#
loop_
_entity_poly.entity_id
_entity_poly.type
_entity_poly.pdbx_seq_one_letter_code
_entity_poly.pdbx_strand_id
1 'polypeptide(L)'
;MPKIPPYNGFELGPIRPPSEAYSLLLRINRGCGWNKCRFCGFYRDVPFSIRRAEDVKKDIDLVKYWVDVIQNRQPPRQAKSEADYEALSMAYHWVQSGMRSVFFQDGNGLLMNPDELTDVLEYLNQTFPQIQRITTYARSDTINRLPLERLKRYRELKLNRFHIGLETGNDHILKMMRKGVTKQAQIEAGIKAMAAGIEINEFYMPGMGGREYARQSALDTADVMNQVNPDFIRIRSMALAENLEMYEDYEKGILTRPIDIETIGEIRLFLENLHGITSWVDSDHILNILLELKGRLPEDKDRMLALIDFFLDLPEDTQNLFRLGRRLGIMGQLSDLHNEVLVDKVKQTMDQAHVDKTNIDAVCDRLMIRAIPI
;
A
#
# COMPACT_ATOMS: atom_id res chain seq x y z
N MET A 1 16.12 22.28 -12.35
CA MET A 1 15.86 21.41 -11.20
C MET A 1 15.02 22.18 -10.20
N PRO A 2 13.98 21.63 -9.60
CA PRO A 2 13.27 22.32 -8.54
C PRO A 2 14.25 22.62 -7.41
N LYS A 3 14.17 23.81 -6.80
CA LYS A 3 15.03 24.21 -5.68
C LYS A 3 14.77 23.24 -4.52
N ILE A 4 15.79 22.56 -4.04
CA ILE A 4 15.71 21.72 -2.84
C ILE A 4 15.41 22.68 -1.67
N PRO A 5 14.30 22.49 -0.94
CA PRO A 5 14.02 23.33 0.23
C PRO A 5 15.12 23.20 1.29
N PRO A 6 15.42 24.25 2.04
CA PRO A 6 16.37 24.17 3.13
C PRO A 6 15.92 23.12 4.17
N TYR A 7 16.87 22.57 4.91
CA TYR A 7 16.58 21.68 6.03
C TYR A 7 15.83 22.43 7.12
N ASN A 8 14.67 21.89 7.50
CA ASN A 8 13.81 22.48 8.54
C ASN A 8 13.53 21.51 9.71
N GLY A 9 14.34 20.46 9.83
CA GLY A 9 14.21 19.42 10.85
C GLY A 9 13.67 18.11 10.32
N PHE A 10 13.34 17.22 11.25
CA PHE A 10 12.72 15.92 10.99
C PHE A 10 11.34 16.11 10.35
N GLU A 11 11.00 15.29 9.38
CA GLU A 11 9.71 15.37 8.69
C GLU A 11 9.16 13.99 8.35
N LEU A 12 7.86 13.84 8.48
CA LEU A 12 7.12 12.64 8.11
C LEU A 12 6.40 12.82 6.77
N GLY A 13 6.32 11.74 6.00
CA GLY A 13 5.51 11.65 4.79
C GLY A 13 4.06 11.23 5.10
N PRO A 14 3.12 11.45 4.18
CA PRO A 14 1.69 11.24 4.43
C PRO A 14 1.25 9.78 4.49
N ILE A 15 2.01 8.86 3.90
CA ILE A 15 1.58 7.47 3.74
C ILE A 15 2.64 6.46 4.17
N ARG A 16 2.17 5.33 4.67
CA ARG A 16 2.91 4.09 4.87
C ARG A 16 1.99 2.89 4.68
N PRO A 17 2.49 1.72 4.29
CA PRO A 17 1.66 0.51 4.28
C PRO A 17 1.43 0.01 5.73
N PRO A 18 0.32 -0.71 6.00
CA PRO A 18 0.04 -1.25 7.34
C PRO A 18 1.19 -2.09 7.91
N SER A 19 1.91 -2.83 7.07
CA SER A 19 3.07 -3.64 7.46
C SER A 19 4.24 -2.84 8.04
N GLU A 20 4.28 -1.52 7.85
CA GLU A 20 5.32 -0.62 8.33
C GLU A 20 4.87 0.25 9.51
N ALA A 21 3.76 -0.14 10.18
CA ALA A 21 3.22 0.61 11.32
C ALA A 21 4.21 0.75 12.50
N TYR A 22 5.11 -0.20 12.63
CA TYR A 22 6.12 -0.25 13.71
C TYR A 22 7.55 0.10 13.26
N SER A 23 7.72 0.52 12.02
CA SER A 23 9.01 0.91 11.45
C SER A 23 9.36 2.35 11.82
N LEU A 24 10.65 2.65 11.97
CA LEU A 24 11.12 4.02 11.94
C LEU A 24 10.81 4.60 10.55
N LEU A 25 10.08 5.69 10.51
CA LEU A 25 9.75 6.38 9.28
C LEU A 25 10.83 7.45 8.99
N LEU A 26 11.50 7.34 7.85
CA LEU A 26 12.46 8.32 7.37
C LEU A 26 12.05 8.82 6.00
N ARG A 27 12.03 10.11 5.81
CA ARG A 27 11.68 10.75 4.55
C ARG A 27 12.92 11.05 3.74
N ILE A 28 13.11 10.41 2.58
CA ILE A 28 14.28 10.60 1.70
C ILE A 28 13.94 11.41 0.44
N ASN A 29 12.69 11.48 0.08
CA ASN A 29 12.14 12.39 -0.94
C ASN A 29 10.77 12.88 -0.50
N ARG A 30 10.29 13.98 -1.06
CA ARG A 30 8.96 14.54 -0.82
C ARG A 30 8.11 14.35 -2.06
N GLY A 31 6.91 13.80 -1.88
CA GLY A 31 5.96 13.61 -2.96
C GLY A 31 6.30 12.41 -3.87
N CYS A 32 5.73 12.44 -5.07
CA CYS A 32 5.90 11.39 -6.08
C CYS A 32 6.55 11.97 -7.34
N GLY A 33 7.69 11.45 -7.75
CA GLY A 33 8.41 11.92 -8.94
C GLY A 33 7.67 11.66 -10.26
N TRP A 34 6.69 10.78 -10.28
CA TRP A 34 5.81 10.57 -11.43
C TRP A 34 4.56 11.47 -11.37
N ASN A 35 3.79 11.39 -10.31
CA ASN A 35 2.60 12.19 -9.96
C ASN A 35 1.60 12.45 -11.10
N LYS A 36 1.43 11.48 -12.03
CA LYS A 36 0.54 11.58 -13.21
C LYS A 36 -0.58 10.54 -13.20
N CYS A 37 -0.58 9.64 -12.21
CA CYS A 37 -1.57 8.57 -12.14
C CYS A 37 -2.96 9.17 -11.86
N ARG A 38 -3.95 8.90 -12.74
CA ARG A 38 -5.30 9.48 -12.66
C ARG A 38 -6.10 9.00 -11.45
N PHE A 39 -5.73 7.85 -10.88
CA PHE A 39 -6.36 7.24 -9.71
C PHE A 39 -5.72 7.64 -8.37
N CYS A 40 -4.67 8.45 -8.36
CA CYS A 40 -3.91 8.79 -7.15
C CYS A 40 -3.99 10.28 -6.86
N GLY A 41 -4.51 10.63 -5.67
CA GLY A 41 -4.62 12.01 -5.18
C GLY A 41 -3.55 12.42 -4.17
N PHE A 42 -2.79 11.47 -3.60
CA PHE A 42 -1.93 11.71 -2.42
C PHE A 42 -0.89 12.81 -2.54
N TYR A 43 -0.41 13.09 -3.75
CA TYR A 43 0.70 14.03 -3.98
C TYR A 43 0.37 15.11 -5.00
N ARG A 44 -0.91 15.32 -5.35
CA ARG A 44 -1.30 16.29 -6.40
C ARG A 44 -0.76 17.68 -6.13
N ASP A 45 -0.86 18.14 -4.89
CA ASP A 45 -0.46 19.49 -4.47
C ASP A 45 0.89 19.52 -3.75
N VAL A 46 1.63 18.38 -3.76
CA VAL A 46 2.94 18.26 -3.11
C VAL A 46 4.05 18.38 -4.17
N PRO A 47 4.83 19.46 -4.18
CA PRO A 47 5.98 19.58 -5.07
C PRO A 47 6.98 18.46 -4.82
N PHE A 48 7.34 17.73 -5.89
CA PHE A 48 8.38 16.70 -5.77
C PHE A 48 9.75 17.30 -5.52
N SER A 49 10.46 16.77 -4.53
CA SER A 49 11.89 17.05 -4.31
C SER A 49 12.60 15.86 -3.68
N ILE A 50 13.87 15.71 -3.98
CA ILE A 50 14.76 14.72 -3.35
C ILE A 50 15.49 15.43 -2.23
N ARG A 51 15.57 14.83 -1.04
CA ARG A 51 16.32 15.37 0.09
C ARG A 51 17.82 15.05 -0.09
N ARG A 52 18.69 15.92 0.38
CA ARG A 52 20.14 15.66 0.37
C ARG A 52 20.48 14.60 1.42
N ALA A 53 21.49 13.78 1.14
CA ALA A 53 21.95 12.76 2.07
C ALA A 53 22.30 13.34 3.46
N GLU A 54 22.95 14.51 3.49
CA GLU A 54 23.29 15.19 4.75
C GLU A 54 22.06 15.58 5.58
N ASP A 55 20.95 15.95 4.94
CA ASP A 55 19.72 16.32 5.66
C ASP A 55 19.02 15.09 6.22
N VAL A 56 19.04 13.97 5.49
CA VAL A 56 18.54 12.69 6.01
C VAL A 56 19.39 12.17 7.17
N LYS A 57 20.72 12.34 7.10
CA LYS A 57 21.63 11.98 8.21
C LYS A 57 21.36 12.79 9.47
N LYS A 58 21.04 14.09 9.35
CA LYS A 58 20.62 14.90 10.50
C LYS A 58 19.33 14.38 11.15
N ASP A 59 18.39 13.86 10.36
CA ASP A 59 17.19 13.21 10.90
C ASP A 59 17.56 11.93 11.66
N ILE A 60 18.46 11.13 11.10
CA ILE A 60 18.98 9.92 11.76
C ILE A 60 19.65 10.27 13.09
N ASP A 61 20.49 11.33 13.12
CA ASP A 61 21.15 11.82 14.33
C ASP A 61 20.15 12.31 15.39
N LEU A 62 19.11 13.01 14.96
CA LEU A 62 18.06 13.49 15.86
C LEU A 62 17.27 12.34 16.47
N VAL A 63 16.90 11.34 15.67
CA VAL A 63 16.27 10.11 16.16
C VAL A 63 17.22 9.37 17.12
N LYS A 64 18.51 9.26 16.78
CA LYS A 64 19.53 8.62 17.64
C LYS A 64 19.63 9.31 19.00
N TYR A 65 19.65 10.65 19.01
CA TYR A 65 19.65 11.41 20.26
C TYR A 65 18.45 11.03 21.15
N TRP A 66 17.23 11.02 20.59
CA TRP A 66 16.04 10.68 21.35
C TRP A 66 15.97 9.21 21.77
N VAL A 67 16.46 8.29 20.93
CA VAL A 67 16.60 6.87 21.31
C VAL A 67 17.54 6.75 22.52
N ASP A 68 18.65 7.45 22.54
CA ASP A 68 19.60 7.41 23.64
C ASP A 68 19.03 8.03 24.93
N VAL A 69 18.23 9.10 24.81
CA VAL A 69 17.48 9.67 25.96
C VAL A 69 16.49 8.68 26.51
N ILE A 70 15.67 8.06 25.65
CA ILE A 70 14.64 7.08 26.06
C ILE A 70 15.28 5.85 26.74
N GLN A 71 16.47 5.45 26.30
CA GLN A 71 17.21 4.32 26.85
C GLN A 71 18.14 4.73 28.00
N ASN A 72 18.02 5.95 28.55
CA ASN A 72 18.83 6.50 29.65
C ASN A 72 20.34 6.54 29.37
N ARG A 73 20.74 6.68 28.11
CA ARG A 73 22.15 6.82 27.67
C ARG A 73 22.59 8.26 27.57
N GLN A 74 21.64 9.21 27.50
CA GLN A 74 21.88 10.65 27.48
C GLN A 74 20.88 11.38 28.36
N PRO A 75 21.25 12.55 28.92
CA PRO A 75 20.32 13.38 29.66
C PRO A 75 19.23 13.94 28.75
N PRO A 76 17.97 14.03 29.20
CA PRO A 76 16.89 14.62 28.43
C PRO A 76 17.09 16.13 28.28
N ARG A 77 16.67 16.67 27.13
CA ARG A 77 16.46 18.09 26.88
C ARG A 77 15.02 18.36 26.48
N GLN A 78 14.62 19.61 26.57
CA GLN A 78 13.33 20.03 26.03
C GLN A 78 13.38 19.97 24.49
N ALA A 79 12.33 19.45 23.85
CA ALA A 79 12.16 19.55 22.41
C ALA A 79 12.00 21.01 21.99
N LYS A 80 12.67 21.42 20.91
CA LYS A 80 12.81 22.82 20.50
C LYS A 80 11.85 23.27 19.41
N SER A 81 11.25 22.31 18.70
CA SER A 81 10.37 22.55 17.55
C SER A 81 9.39 21.40 17.36
N GLU A 82 8.40 21.58 16.52
CA GLU A 82 7.47 20.52 16.11
C GLU A 82 8.22 19.31 15.53
N ALA A 83 9.16 19.55 14.61
CA ALA A 83 10.00 18.50 14.04
C ALA A 83 10.81 17.72 15.09
N ASP A 84 11.22 18.36 16.17
CA ASP A 84 11.91 17.73 17.28
C ASP A 84 10.96 16.85 18.12
N TYR A 85 9.70 17.28 18.30
CA TYR A 85 8.63 16.48 18.92
C TYR A 85 8.24 15.28 18.06
N GLU A 86 8.15 15.45 16.74
CA GLU A 86 7.90 14.35 15.83
C GLU A 86 9.00 13.29 15.90
N ALA A 87 10.26 13.71 15.91
CA ALA A 87 11.41 12.82 16.05
C ALA A 87 11.41 12.08 17.41
N LEU A 88 11.07 12.77 18.51
CA LEU A 88 10.91 12.15 19.83
C LEU A 88 9.78 11.11 19.84
N SER A 89 8.61 11.45 19.29
CA SER A 89 7.47 10.55 19.20
C SER A 89 7.81 9.31 18.37
N MET A 90 8.48 9.52 17.22
CA MET A 90 8.91 8.43 16.36
C MET A 90 9.94 7.54 17.04
N ALA A 91 10.93 8.11 17.70
CA ALA A 91 11.94 7.36 18.48
C ALA A 91 11.29 6.54 19.60
N TYR A 92 10.31 7.11 20.33
CA TYR A 92 9.60 6.41 21.40
C TYR A 92 8.86 5.17 20.87
N HIS A 93 8.04 5.32 19.83
CA HIS A 93 7.32 4.20 19.24
C HIS A 93 8.26 3.14 18.67
N TRP A 94 9.34 3.56 18.03
CA TRP A 94 10.32 2.66 17.45
C TRP A 94 11.09 1.86 18.51
N VAL A 95 11.47 2.48 19.63
CA VAL A 95 12.09 1.77 20.78
C VAL A 95 11.15 0.71 21.33
N GLN A 96 9.87 1.06 21.52
CA GLN A 96 8.86 0.10 22.03
C GLN A 96 8.64 -1.08 21.07
N SER A 97 8.87 -0.89 19.76
CA SER A 97 8.76 -1.96 18.75
C SER A 97 10.08 -2.71 18.50
N GLY A 98 11.12 -2.47 19.30
CA GLY A 98 12.38 -3.21 19.25
C GLY A 98 13.39 -2.74 18.21
N MET A 99 13.17 -1.61 17.52
CA MET A 99 14.09 -0.93 16.60
C MET A 99 14.64 -1.81 15.46
N ARG A 100 13.82 -2.70 14.89
CA ARG A 100 14.27 -3.69 13.91
C ARG A 100 14.03 -3.28 12.46
N SER A 101 13.11 -2.37 12.20
CA SER A 101 12.69 -2.01 10.84
C SER A 101 12.68 -0.51 10.62
N VAL A 102 12.98 -0.11 9.38
CA VAL A 102 12.95 1.27 8.89
C VAL A 102 12.18 1.30 7.57
N PHE A 103 11.36 2.31 7.38
CA PHE A 103 10.64 2.55 6.14
C PHE A 103 11.01 3.91 5.55
N PHE A 104 11.55 3.91 4.33
CA PHE A 104 11.76 5.13 3.56
C PHE A 104 10.46 5.54 2.88
N GLN A 105 9.94 6.68 3.31
CA GLN A 105 8.62 7.17 2.93
C GLN A 105 8.56 7.80 1.54
N ASP A 106 7.33 8.16 1.16
CA ASP A 106 6.90 8.76 -0.10
C ASP A 106 6.95 7.82 -1.34
N GLY A 107 6.55 8.36 -2.50
CA GLY A 107 6.11 7.54 -3.62
C GLY A 107 7.16 6.68 -4.32
N ASN A 108 8.46 6.93 -4.14
CA ASN A 108 9.53 6.13 -4.76
C ASN A 108 10.91 6.49 -4.20
N GLY A 109 11.37 5.74 -3.21
CA GLY A 109 12.66 5.98 -2.54
C GLY A 109 13.89 5.76 -3.44
N LEU A 110 13.75 5.01 -4.53
CA LEU A 110 14.85 4.74 -5.47
C LEU A 110 15.17 5.92 -6.42
N LEU A 111 14.50 7.07 -6.26
CA LEU A 111 14.79 8.28 -7.04
C LEU A 111 15.96 9.10 -6.49
N MET A 112 16.36 8.89 -5.24
CA MET A 112 17.59 9.47 -4.71
C MET A 112 18.79 9.03 -5.55
N ASN A 113 19.80 9.91 -5.71
CA ASN A 113 21.03 9.53 -6.39
C ASN A 113 21.56 8.21 -5.80
N PRO A 114 21.93 7.21 -6.62
CA PRO A 114 22.33 5.90 -6.12
C PRO A 114 23.50 5.90 -5.12
N ASP A 115 24.45 6.80 -5.28
CA ASP A 115 25.58 6.91 -4.35
C ASP A 115 25.16 7.59 -3.04
N GLU A 116 24.31 8.62 -3.11
CA GLU A 116 23.72 9.27 -1.92
C GLU A 116 22.83 8.29 -1.14
N LEU A 117 22.03 7.46 -1.84
CA LEU A 117 21.22 6.44 -1.17
C LEU A 117 22.09 5.39 -0.48
N THR A 118 23.19 4.98 -1.13
CA THR A 118 24.18 4.06 -0.52
C THR A 118 24.75 4.67 0.75
N ASP A 119 25.17 5.94 0.70
CA ASP A 119 25.74 6.66 1.83
C ASP A 119 24.74 6.81 3.01
N VAL A 120 23.47 7.07 2.73
CA VAL A 120 22.41 7.10 3.76
C VAL A 120 22.21 5.72 4.38
N LEU A 121 22.17 4.65 3.56
CA LEU A 121 22.00 3.28 4.04
C LEU A 121 23.19 2.83 4.92
N GLU A 122 24.41 3.14 4.52
CA GLU A 122 25.61 2.86 5.32
C GLU A 122 25.59 3.60 6.65
N TYR A 123 25.29 4.89 6.63
CA TYR A 123 25.18 5.71 7.82
C TYR A 123 24.11 5.21 8.79
N LEU A 124 22.93 4.86 8.27
CA LEU A 124 21.83 4.31 9.05
C LEU A 124 22.20 2.99 9.73
N ASN A 125 22.89 2.08 9.01
CA ASN A 125 23.36 0.81 9.55
C ASN A 125 24.47 0.96 10.60
N GLN A 126 25.35 1.95 10.44
CA GLN A 126 26.39 2.28 11.43
C GLN A 126 25.76 2.86 12.70
N THR A 127 24.78 3.75 12.55
CA THR A 127 24.09 4.41 13.67
C THR A 127 23.21 3.44 14.46
N PHE A 128 22.54 2.52 13.76
CA PHE A 128 21.59 1.54 14.33
C PHE A 128 21.88 0.11 13.83
N PRO A 129 22.95 -0.55 14.31
CA PRO A 129 23.37 -1.87 13.81
C PRO A 129 22.33 -2.98 14.03
N GLN A 130 21.40 -2.79 14.98
CA GLN A 130 20.30 -3.73 15.28
C GLN A 130 19.20 -3.76 14.20
N ILE A 131 19.16 -2.83 13.26
CA ILE A 131 18.22 -2.85 12.13
C ILE A 131 18.39 -4.16 11.36
N GLN A 132 17.27 -4.82 11.08
CA GLN A 132 17.21 -6.05 10.32
C GLN A 132 16.63 -5.85 8.91
N ARG A 133 15.76 -4.85 8.76
CA ARG A 133 15.03 -4.60 7.52
C ARG A 133 14.87 -3.11 7.27
N ILE A 134 15.18 -2.70 6.04
CA ILE A 134 14.84 -1.39 5.49
C ILE A 134 13.92 -1.64 4.28
N THR A 135 12.86 -0.89 4.17
CA THR A 135 11.87 -1.03 3.12
C THR A 135 11.56 0.33 2.49
N THR A 136 11.05 0.33 1.26
CA THR A 136 10.62 1.56 0.58
C THR A 136 9.55 1.28 -0.45
N TYR A 137 8.77 2.30 -0.81
CA TYR A 137 8.02 2.25 -2.06
C TYR A 137 8.98 2.36 -3.25
N ALA A 138 8.71 1.58 -4.28
CA ALA A 138 9.46 1.59 -5.52
C ALA A 138 8.52 1.54 -6.73
N ARG A 139 8.98 2.02 -7.87
CA ARG A 139 8.32 1.91 -9.16
C ARG A 139 9.12 1.02 -10.10
N SER A 140 8.43 0.20 -10.87
CA SER A 140 9.04 -0.77 -11.80
C SER A 140 10.00 -0.10 -12.80
N ASP A 141 9.64 1.08 -13.32
CA ASP A 141 10.50 1.83 -14.24
C ASP A 141 11.82 2.29 -13.60
N THR A 142 11.83 2.56 -12.30
CA THR A 142 13.04 2.95 -11.56
C THR A 142 13.91 1.74 -11.27
N ILE A 143 13.31 0.62 -10.87
CA ILE A 143 14.02 -0.65 -10.66
C ILE A 143 14.73 -1.08 -11.97
N ASN A 144 14.03 -0.98 -13.11
CA ASN A 144 14.59 -1.36 -14.41
C ASN A 144 15.79 -0.51 -14.82
N ARG A 145 15.84 0.77 -14.44
CA ARG A 145 16.98 1.66 -14.72
C ARG A 145 18.22 1.37 -13.90
N LEU A 146 18.06 0.79 -12.71
CA LEU A 146 19.22 0.51 -11.84
C LEU A 146 19.96 -0.77 -12.30
N PRO A 147 21.31 -0.79 -12.30
CA PRO A 147 22.07 -2.01 -12.51
C PRO A 147 21.75 -3.06 -11.44
N LEU A 148 21.77 -4.34 -11.80
CA LEU A 148 21.53 -5.45 -10.85
C LEU A 148 22.52 -5.40 -9.67
N GLU A 149 23.78 -5.10 -9.91
CA GLU A 149 24.80 -4.99 -8.86
C GLU A 149 24.51 -3.87 -7.86
N ARG A 150 23.86 -2.79 -8.30
CA ARG A 150 23.41 -1.72 -7.39
C ARG A 150 22.29 -2.22 -6.47
N LEU A 151 21.34 -2.98 -7.00
CA LEU A 151 20.26 -3.59 -6.21
C LEU A 151 20.83 -4.60 -5.20
N LYS A 152 21.80 -5.42 -5.60
CA LYS A 152 22.51 -6.33 -4.69
C LYS A 152 23.21 -5.55 -3.56
N ARG A 153 23.88 -4.44 -3.90
CA ARG A 153 24.51 -3.58 -2.89
C ARG A 153 23.47 -3.03 -1.90
N TYR A 154 22.32 -2.59 -2.36
CA TYR A 154 21.22 -2.15 -1.49
C TYR A 154 20.75 -3.29 -0.56
N ARG A 155 20.64 -4.50 -1.10
CA ARG A 155 20.28 -5.68 -0.29
C ARG A 155 21.30 -5.98 0.81
N GLU A 156 22.59 -5.89 0.53
CA GLU A 156 23.66 -6.01 1.53
C GLU A 156 23.53 -4.97 2.64
N LEU A 157 23.08 -3.77 2.29
CA LEU A 157 22.84 -2.65 3.22
C LEU A 157 21.45 -2.71 3.88
N LYS A 158 20.80 -3.88 3.85
CA LYS A 158 19.50 -4.18 4.46
C LYS A 158 18.29 -3.44 3.85
N LEU A 159 18.42 -2.78 2.70
CA LEU A 159 17.26 -2.37 1.89
C LEU A 159 16.73 -3.61 1.17
N ASN A 160 15.94 -4.38 1.88
CA ASN A 160 15.64 -5.76 1.53
C ASN A 160 14.17 -6.03 1.21
N ARG A 161 13.33 -4.97 1.11
CA ARG A 161 11.96 -5.12 0.58
C ARG A 161 11.52 -3.88 -0.18
N PHE A 162 10.93 -4.11 -1.35
CA PHE A 162 10.24 -3.08 -2.12
C PHE A 162 8.72 -3.28 -2.05
N HIS A 163 8.01 -2.20 -1.81
CA HIS A 163 6.57 -2.10 -1.98
C HIS A 163 6.28 -1.49 -3.34
N ILE A 164 5.77 -2.28 -4.27
CA ILE A 164 5.57 -1.87 -5.66
C ILE A 164 4.07 -1.77 -5.95
N GLY A 165 3.65 -0.61 -6.43
CA GLY A 165 2.31 -0.47 -6.96
C GLY A 165 2.25 -1.06 -8.37
N LEU A 166 1.96 -2.34 -8.50
CA LEU A 166 1.63 -2.97 -9.78
C LEU A 166 0.27 -2.45 -10.26
N GLU A 167 -0.71 -2.45 -9.39
CA GLU A 167 -2.10 -2.05 -9.52
C GLU A 167 -2.91 -2.97 -10.44
N THR A 168 -2.44 -3.19 -11.67
CA THR A 168 -2.96 -4.13 -12.66
C THR A 168 -1.86 -4.55 -13.64
N GLY A 169 -1.98 -5.76 -14.22
CA GLY A 169 -1.14 -6.23 -15.31
C GLY A 169 -1.66 -5.83 -16.70
N ASN A 170 -2.79 -5.12 -16.80
CA ASN A 170 -3.41 -4.81 -18.08
C ASN A 170 -2.88 -3.51 -18.67
N ASP A 171 -2.19 -3.60 -19.83
CA ASP A 171 -1.56 -2.44 -20.49
C ASP A 171 -2.55 -1.34 -20.90
N HIS A 172 -3.78 -1.70 -21.27
CA HIS A 172 -4.80 -0.72 -21.61
C HIS A 172 -5.18 0.13 -20.39
N ILE A 173 -5.43 -0.51 -19.25
CA ILE A 173 -5.74 0.18 -17.99
C ILE A 173 -4.53 0.99 -17.51
N LEU A 174 -3.32 0.44 -17.55
CA LEU A 174 -2.08 1.15 -17.19
C LEU A 174 -1.90 2.45 -18.00
N LYS A 175 -2.19 2.40 -19.31
CA LYS A 175 -2.15 3.56 -20.20
C LYS A 175 -3.27 4.55 -19.87
N MET A 176 -4.51 4.07 -19.74
CA MET A 176 -5.68 4.89 -19.40
C MET A 176 -5.49 5.63 -18.08
N MET A 177 -4.93 4.95 -17.08
CA MET A 177 -4.63 5.50 -15.75
C MET A 177 -3.32 6.28 -15.68
N ARG A 178 -2.60 6.44 -16.79
CA ARG A 178 -1.31 7.13 -16.88
C ARG A 178 -0.28 6.64 -15.86
N LYS A 179 -0.24 5.33 -15.61
CA LYS A 179 0.70 4.72 -14.66
C LYS A 179 2.16 4.88 -15.11
N GLY A 180 2.40 4.95 -16.42
CA GLY A 180 3.72 5.18 -17.01
C GLY A 180 4.64 3.96 -16.98
N VAL A 181 4.07 2.77 -16.92
CA VAL A 181 4.75 1.47 -17.03
C VAL A 181 3.91 0.53 -17.89
N THR A 182 4.51 -0.53 -18.42
CA THR A 182 3.83 -1.62 -19.12
C THR A 182 3.84 -2.89 -18.30
N LYS A 183 2.98 -3.86 -18.64
CA LYS A 183 2.98 -5.22 -18.07
C LYS A 183 4.37 -5.82 -18.10
N GLN A 184 5.03 -5.79 -19.26
CA GLN A 184 6.37 -6.35 -19.43
C GLN A 184 7.40 -5.66 -18.52
N ALA A 185 7.37 -4.34 -18.40
CA ALA A 185 8.27 -3.60 -17.53
C ALA A 185 8.06 -3.92 -16.04
N GLN A 186 6.83 -4.25 -15.64
CA GLN A 186 6.53 -4.71 -14.27
C GLN A 186 7.12 -6.10 -14.02
N ILE A 187 6.97 -7.04 -14.95
CA ILE A 187 7.56 -8.39 -14.87
C ILE A 187 9.09 -8.30 -14.76
N GLU A 188 9.73 -7.54 -15.64
CA GLU A 188 11.18 -7.36 -15.65
C GLU A 188 11.71 -6.77 -14.34
N ALA A 189 11.01 -5.78 -13.78
CA ALA A 189 11.38 -5.16 -12.53
C ALA A 189 11.27 -6.13 -11.34
N GLY A 190 10.19 -6.89 -11.27
CA GLY A 190 9.98 -7.91 -10.23
C GLY A 190 11.07 -8.98 -10.27
N ILE A 191 11.29 -9.60 -11.45
CA ILE A 191 12.34 -10.62 -11.64
C ILE A 191 13.72 -10.06 -11.26
N LYS A 192 14.04 -8.83 -11.69
CA LYS A 192 15.33 -8.20 -11.42
C LYS A 192 15.55 -7.93 -9.93
N ALA A 193 14.55 -7.44 -9.22
CA ALA A 193 14.64 -7.17 -7.79
C ALA A 193 14.80 -8.49 -6.99
N MET A 194 14.05 -9.53 -7.35
CA MET A 194 14.19 -10.86 -6.74
C MET A 194 15.56 -11.49 -7.04
N ALA A 195 16.11 -11.33 -8.26
CA ALA A 195 17.46 -11.75 -8.59
C ALA A 195 18.57 -11.03 -7.78
N ALA A 196 18.26 -9.85 -7.23
CA ALA A 196 19.12 -9.16 -6.27
C ALA A 196 18.92 -9.62 -4.82
N GLY A 197 18.00 -10.55 -4.55
CA GLY A 197 17.66 -11.03 -3.22
C GLY A 197 16.76 -10.06 -2.43
N ILE A 198 16.10 -9.12 -3.11
CA ILE A 198 15.18 -8.15 -2.49
C ILE A 198 13.78 -8.74 -2.53
N GLU A 199 13.11 -8.77 -1.39
CA GLU A 199 11.71 -9.17 -1.26
C GLU A 199 10.78 -8.20 -2.00
N ILE A 200 9.76 -8.72 -2.66
CA ILE A 200 8.79 -7.94 -3.40
C ILE A 200 7.42 -8.05 -2.73
N ASN A 201 6.82 -6.89 -2.48
CA ASN A 201 5.42 -6.76 -2.11
C ASN A 201 4.69 -6.01 -3.21
N GLU A 202 3.87 -6.72 -3.98
CA GLU A 202 3.08 -6.14 -5.07
C GLU A 202 1.67 -5.78 -4.60
N PHE A 203 1.22 -4.56 -4.94
CA PHE A 203 -0.16 -4.15 -4.73
C PHE A 203 -0.98 -4.44 -5.98
N TYR A 204 -2.07 -5.19 -5.82
CA TYR A 204 -3.13 -5.36 -6.81
C TYR A 204 -4.33 -4.49 -6.45
N MET A 205 -4.86 -3.76 -7.42
CA MET A 205 -5.99 -2.83 -7.22
C MET A 205 -7.20 -3.24 -8.08
N PRO A 206 -8.02 -4.22 -7.62
CA PRO A 206 -9.24 -4.60 -8.33
C PRO A 206 -10.21 -3.42 -8.41
N GLY A 207 -10.98 -3.39 -9.48
CA GLY A 207 -11.94 -2.32 -9.78
C GLY A 207 -11.37 -1.14 -10.58
N MET A 208 -10.04 -1.07 -10.78
CA MET A 208 -9.40 0.05 -11.48
C MET A 208 -9.84 0.20 -12.95
N GLY A 209 -10.20 -0.88 -13.59
CA GLY A 209 -10.63 -0.92 -15.00
C GLY A 209 -12.14 -0.76 -15.20
N GLY A 210 -12.91 -0.48 -14.15
CA GLY A 210 -14.37 -0.53 -14.24
C GLY A 210 -14.87 -1.95 -14.52
N ARG A 211 -16.18 -2.09 -14.75
CA ARG A 211 -16.80 -3.38 -15.15
C ARG A 211 -16.25 -3.88 -16.49
N GLU A 212 -15.96 -2.94 -17.40
CA GLU A 212 -15.55 -3.20 -18.77
C GLU A 212 -14.28 -4.04 -18.86
N TYR A 213 -13.34 -3.81 -17.96
CA TYR A 213 -12.02 -4.45 -18.00
C TYR A 213 -11.73 -5.36 -16.78
N ALA A 214 -12.69 -5.57 -15.87
CA ALA A 214 -12.49 -6.34 -14.63
C ALA A 214 -11.94 -7.74 -14.91
N ARG A 215 -12.56 -8.49 -15.85
CA ARG A 215 -12.09 -9.83 -16.22
C ARG A 215 -10.66 -9.82 -16.75
N GLN A 216 -10.35 -8.92 -17.70
CA GLN A 216 -9.02 -8.88 -18.30
C GLN A 216 -7.97 -8.38 -17.33
N SER A 217 -8.33 -7.41 -16.45
CA SER A 217 -7.49 -6.94 -15.35
C SER A 217 -7.06 -8.09 -14.45
N ALA A 218 -8.02 -8.91 -14.00
CA ALA A 218 -7.74 -10.07 -13.15
C ALA A 218 -6.76 -11.06 -13.81
N LEU A 219 -7.02 -11.44 -15.07
CA LEU A 219 -6.21 -12.42 -15.81
C LEU A 219 -4.79 -11.91 -16.09
N ASP A 220 -4.67 -10.67 -16.59
CA ASP A 220 -3.38 -10.07 -16.89
C ASP A 220 -2.55 -9.83 -15.62
N THR A 221 -3.22 -9.50 -14.51
CA THR A 221 -2.54 -9.32 -13.21
C THR A 221 -2.07 -10.66 -12.65
N ALA A 222 -2.89 -11.71 -12.75
CA ALA A 222 -2.48 -13.06 -12.36
C ALA A 222 -1.27 -13.54 -13.19
N ASP A 223 -1.25 -13.25 -14.48
CA ASP A 223 -0.11 -13.61 -15.35
C ASP A 223 1.19 -12.89 -14.92
N VAL A 224 1.12 -11.60 -14.56
CA VAL A 224 2.30 -10.89 -14.00
C VAL A 224 2.76 -11.57 -12.71
N MET A 225 1.85 -11.85 -11.78
CA MET A 225 2.20 -12.49 -10.50
C MET A 225 2.81 -13.88 -10.70
N ASN A 226 2.27 -14.67 -11.63
CA ASN A 226 2.78 -16.00 -11.94
C ASN A 226 4.20 -15.96 -12.52
N GLN A 227 4.54 -14.93 -13.31
CA GLN A 227 5.87 -14.78 -13.87
C GLN A 227 6.88 -14.21 -12.88
N VAL A 228 6.45 -13.33 -11.96
CA VAL A 228 7.31 -12.70 -10.96
C VAL A 228 7.48 -13.58 -9.72
N ASN A 229 6.43 -14.26 -9.25
CA ASN A 229 6.36 -14.95 -7.97
C ASN A 229 6.78 -14.06 -6.79
N PRO A 230 6.11 -12.91 -6.56
CA PRO A 230 6.50 -11.99 -5.49
C PRO A 230 6.32 -12.64 -4.11
N ASP A 231 7.07 -12.18 -3.09
CA ASP A 231 6.94 -12.71 -1.72
C ASP A 231 5.55 -12.41 -1.14
N PHE A 232 4.99 -11.22 -1.47
CA PHE A 232 3.71 -10.76 -0.97
C PHE A 232 2.85 -10.17 -2.09
N ILE A 233 1.57 -10.51 -2.08
CA ILE A 233 0.52 -9.90 -2.90
C ILE A 233 -0.48 -9.24 -1.96
N ARG A 234 -0.63 -7.91 -2.04
CA ARG A 234 -1.61 -7.18 -1.25
C ARG A 234 -2.73 -6.66 -2.12
N ILE A 235 -3.93 -7.07 -1.77
CA ILE A 235 -5.15 -6.65 -2.46
C ILE A 235 -5.64 -5.34 -1.83
N ARG A 236 -5.95 -4.37 -2.68
CA ARG A 236 -6.42 -3.05 -2.27
C ARG A 236 -7.52 -2.57 -3.21
N SER A 237 -8.79 -2.79 -2.86
CA SER A 237 -9.93 -2.35 -3.69
C SER A 237 -9.86 -0.87 -4.03
N MET A 238 -10.15 -0.56 -5.28
CA MET A 238 -10.16 0.83 -5.75
C MET A 238 -11.32 1.61 -5.13
N ALA A 239 -11.02 2.78 -4.57
CA ALA A 239 -12.03 3.75 -4.18
C ALA A 239 -12.02 4.95 -5.12
N LEU A 240 -13.18 5.31 -5.63
CA LEU A 240 -13.34 6.39 -6.59
C LEU A 240 -13.81 7.66 -5.90
N ALA A 241 -12.85 8.54 -5.55
CA ALA A 241 -13.16 9.85 -5.01
C ALA A 241 -13.34 10.89 -6.13
N GLU A 242 -14.23 11.87 -5.91
CA GLU A 242 -14.59 12.90 -6.91
C GLU A 242 -13.41 13.80 -7.33
N ASN A 243 -12.41 13.95 -6.47
CA ASN A 243 -11.21 14.74 -6.76
C ASN A 243 -10.17 14.01 -7.62
N LEU A 244 -10.41 12.76 -8.00
CA LEU A 244 -9.51 11.98 -8.87
C LEU A 244 -9.82 12.24 -10.35
N GLU A 245 -8.80 12.43 -11.18
CA GLU A 245 -9.01 12.63 -12.62
C GLU A 245 -9.76 11.46 -13.29
N MET A 246 -9.61 10.23 -12.79
CA MET A 246 -10.33 9.08 -13.32
C MET A 246 -11.83 9.15 -13.06
N TYR A 247 -12.30 9.97 -12.10
CA TYR A 247 -13.72 10.15 -11.81
C TYR A 247 -14.49 10.65 -13.06
N GLU A 248 -13.85 11.47 -13.89
CA GLU A 248 -14.42 11.94 -15.15
C GLU A 248 -14.82 10.81 -16.11
N ASP A 249 -14.09 9.68 -16.13
CA ASP A 249 -14.40 8.55 -17.01
C ASP A 249 -15.71 7.88 -16.61
N TYR A 250 -16.01 7.88 -15.31
CA TYR A 250 -17.27 7.36 -14.76
C TYR A 250 -18.42 8.34 -14.99
N GLU A 251 -18.21 9.64 -14.81
CA GLU A 251 -19.24 10.67 -15.10
C GLU A 251 -19.62 10.66 -16.58
N LYS A 252 -18.66 10.46 -17.47
CA LYS A 252 -18.87 10.39 -18.93
C LYS A 252 -19.40 9.05 -19.41
N GLY A 253 -19.56 8.07 -18.52
CA GLY A 253 -19.99 6.72 -18.87
C GLY A 253 -18.98 5.94 -19.72
N ILE A 254 -17.70 6.31 -19.69
CA ILE A 254 -16.61 5.58 -20.36
C ILE A 254 -16.28 4.32 -19.56
N LEU A 255 -16.34 4.40 -18.23
CA LEU A 255 -16.22 3.30 -17.30
C LEU A 255 -17.48 3.21 -16.43
N THR A 256 -17.88 1.98 -16.12
CA THR A 256 -18.93 1.69 -15.16
C THR A 256 -18.30 1.23 -13.85
N ARG A 257 -18.66 1.89 -12.74
CA ARG A 257 -18.13 1.54 -11.42
C ARG A 257 -18.56 0.13 -11.01
N PRO A 258 -17.63 -0.74 -10.65
CA PRO A 258 -18.00 -2.05 -10.10
C PRO A 258 -18.53 -1.88 -8.66
N ILE A 259 -19.55 -2.62 -8.31
CA ILE A 259 -20.02 -2.76 -6.93
C ILE A 259 -19.11 -3.72 -6.15
N ASP A 260 -19.25 -3.75 -4.83
CA ASP A 260 -18.43 -4.60 -3.96
C ASP A 260 -18.45 -6.09 -4.39
N ILE A 261 -19.63 -6.62 -4.74
CA ILE A 261 -19.78 -8.02 -5.15
C ILE A 261 -19.01 -8.31 -6.45
N GLU A 262 -19.08 -7.41 -7.42
CA GLU A 262 -18.33 -7.54 -8.68
C GLU A 262 -16.82 -7.44 -8.46
N THR A 263 -16.39 -6.55 -7.55
CA THR A 263 -14.98 -6.46 -7.16
C THR A 263 -14.49 -7.74 -6.49
N ILE A 264 -15.31 -8.38 -5.66
CA ILE A 264 -15.00 -9.69 -5.07
C ILE A 264 -14.94 -10.77 -6.15
N GLY A 265 -15.81 -10.73 -7.15
CA GLY A 265 -15.75 -11.60 -8.32
C GLY A 265 -14.46 -11.43 -9.14
N GLU A 266 -13.98 -10.20 -9.30
CA GLU A 266 -12.67 -9.91 -9.92
C GLU A 266 -11.52 -10.51 -9.10
N ILE A 267 -11.55 -10.36 -7.77
CA ILE A 267 -10.54 -10.96 -6.87
C ILE A 267 -10.60 -12.51 -6.94
N ARG A 268 -11.78 -13.09 -6.99
CA ARG A 268 -11.96 -14.54 -7.15
C ARG A 268 -11.27 -15.04 -8.43
N LEU A 269 -11.57 -14.40 -9.56
CA LEU A 269 -10.97 -14.76 -10.85
C LEU A 269 -9.45 -14.61 -10.85
N PHE A 270 -8.93 -13.54 -10.23
CA PHE A 270 -7.51 -13.34 -10.03
C PHE A 270 -6.88 -14.49 -9.25
N LEU A 271 -7.40 -14.84 -8.07
CA LEU A 271 -6.88 -15.93 -7.24
C LEU A 271 -6.97 -17.29 -7.93
N GLU A 272 -8.05 -17.56 -8.63
CA GLU A 272 -8.25 -18.82 -9.39
C GLU A 272 -7.15 -19.02 -10.44
N ASN A 273 -6.66 -17.94 -11.04
CA ASN A 273 -5.64 -17.96 -12.08
C ASN A 273 -4.19 -17.82 -11.57
N LEU A 274 -3.98 -17.73 -10.25
CA LEU A 274 -2.64 -17.82 -9.66
C LEU A 274 -2.16 -19.28 -9.64
N HIS A 275 -0.97 -19.53 -10.18
CA HIS A 275 -0.38 -20.87 -10.23
C HIS A 275 1.15 -20.82 -10.27
N GLY A 276 1.81 -21.84 -9.73
CA GLY A 276 3.27 -21.97 -9.75
C GLY A 276 4.00 -20.96 -8.86
N ILE A 277 3.32 -20.29 -7.93
CA ILE A 277 3.89 -19.27 -7.06
C ILE A 277 3.69 -19.61 -5.58
N THR A 278 4.53 -19.03 -4.73
CA THR A 278 4.59 -19.26 -3.28
C THR A 278 4.31 -18.01 -2.45
N SER A 279 3.66 -17.04 -3.04
CA SER A 279 3.36 -15.74 -2.45
C SER A 279 2.46 -15.84 -1.22
N TRP A 280 2.66 -14.94 -0.25
CA TRP A 280 1.65 -14.66 0.77
C TRP A 280 0.64 -13.65 0.21
N VAL A 281 -0.63 -14.01 0.16
CA VAL A 281 -1.73 -13.12 -0.22
C VAL A 281 -2.31 -12.49 1.03
N ASP A 282 -2.64 -11.19 0.98
CA ASP A 282 -3.23 -10.46 2.10
C ASP A 282 -4.23 -9.39 1.61
N SER A 283 -5.42 -9.40 2.20
CA SER A 283 -6.51 -8.45 1.92
C SER A 283 -6.78 -7.54 3.12
N ASP A 284 -5.72 -7.08 3.81
CA ASP A 284 -5.76 -6.32 5.05
C ASP A 284 -6.14 -4.83 4.90
N HIS A 285 -6.45 -4.37 3.70
CA HIS A 285 -6.79 -2.98 3.47
C HIS A 285 -8.24 -2.67 3.89
N ILE A 286 -8.44 -1.54 4.60
CA ILE A 286 -9.74 -1.12 5.14
C ILE A 286 -10.87 -1.05 4.09
N LEU A 287 -10.52 -0.78 2.83
CA LEU A 287 -11.48 -0.70 1.72
C LEU A 287 -11.93 -2.07 1.21
N ASN A 288 -11.28 -3.15 1.59
CA ASN A 288 -11.67 -4.49 1.17
C ASN A 288 -12.87 -4.99 2.00
N ILE A 289 -13.74 -5.76 1.36
CA ILE A 289 -14.89 -6.37 2.04
C ILE A 289 -14.44 -7.59 2.86
N LEU A 290 -13.63 -8.47 2.28
CA LEU A 290 -13.15 -9.69 2.94
C LEU A 290 -11.71 -9.48 3.47
N LEU A 291 -11.60 -9.00 4.73
CA LEU A 291 -10.29 -8.77 5.38
C LEU A 291 -9.61 -10.09 5.80
N GLU A 292 -10.39 -11.14 5.99
CA GLU A 292 -9.90 -12.48 6.34
C GLU A 292 -9.35 -13.26 5.14
N LEU A 293 -9.43 -12.68 3.93
CA LEU A 293 -8.85 -13.27 2.73
C LEU A 293 -7.34 -13.13 2.76
N LYS A 294 -6.67 -14.12 3.34
CA LYS A 294 -5.22 -14.18 3.48
C LYS A 294 -4.73 -15.62 3.54
N GLY A 295 -3.53 -15.86 3.04
CA GLY A 295 -2.92 -17.18 3.08
C GLY A 295 -1.69 -17.31 2.21
N ARG A 296 -1.02 -18.44 2.36
CA ARG A 296 0.16 -18.85 1.58
C ARG A 296 -0.26 -19.64 0.35
N LEU A 297 0.30 -19.34 -0.79
CA LEU A 297 0.11 -20.12 -2.00
C LEU A 297 1.20 -21.20 -2.13
N PRO A 298 0.86 -22.37 -2.66
CA PRO A 298 -0.48 -22.78 -3.10
C PRO A 298 -1.37 -23.32 -1.98
N GLU A 299 -0.86 -23.50 -0.76
CA GLU A 299 -1.46 -24.29 0.33
C GLU A 299 -2.85 -23.78 0.74
N ASP A 300 -3.02 -22.45 0.82
CA ASP A 300 -4.27 -21.82 1.26
C ASP A 300 -5.20 -21.39 0.12
N LYS A 301 -4.85 -21.66 -1.14
CA LYS A 301 -5.61 -21.17 -2.30
C LYS A 301 -7.06 -21.62 -2.26
N ASP A 302 -7.30 -22.91 -2.06
CA ASP A 302 -8.67 -23.49 -2.05
C ASP A 302 -9.50 -22.92 -0.89
N ARG A 303 -8.87 -22.71 0.27
CA ARG A 303 -9.52 -22.07 1.44
C ARG A 303 -9.90 -20.62 1.13
N MET A 304 -9.03 -19.87 0.47
CA MET A 304 -9.34 -18.48 0.07
C MET A 304 -10.46 -18.41 -0.96
N LEU A 305 -10.47 -19.31 -1.94
CA LEU A 305 -11.55 -19.40 -2.94
C LEU A 305 -12.87 -19.81 -2.27
N ALA A 306 -12.85 -20.81 -1.39
CA ALA A 306 -14.04 -21.24 -0.65
C ALA A 306 -14.64 -20.11 0.22
N LEU A 307 -13.80 -19.26 0.81
CA LEU A 307 -14.27 -18.09 1.57
C LEU A 307 -15.02 -17.10 0.67
N ILE A 308 -14.47 -16.83 -0.52
CA ILE A 308 -15.13 -15.94 -1.50
C ILE A 308 -16.44 -16.57 -1.99
N ASP A 309 -16.41 -17.85 -2.37
CA ASP A 309 -17.60 -18.56 -2.86
C ASP A 309 -18.69 -18.58 -1.79
N PHE A 310 -18.32 -18.86 -0.53
CA PHE A 310 -19.28 -18.77 0.58
C PHE A 310 -19.97 -17.40 0.66
N PHE A 311 -19.21 -16.30 0.54
CA PHE A 311 -19.80 -14.95 0.56
C PHE A 311 -20.70 -14.70 -0.67
N LEU A 312 -20.26 -15.12 -1.86
CA LEU A 312 -21.01 -14.91 -3.10
C LEU A 312 -22.30 -15.74 -3.16
N ASP A 313 -22.35 -16.88 -2.47
CA ASP A 313 -23.52 -17.78 -2.39
C ASP A 313 -24.53 -17.37 -1.30
N LEU A 314 -24.20 -16.38 -0.45
CA LEU A 314 -25.14 -15.87 0.55
C LEU A 314 -26.36 -15.21 -0.14
N PRO A 315 -27.55 -15.26 0.51
CA PRO A 315 -28.68 -14.47 0.05
C PRO A 315 -28.33 -12.97 -0.08
N GLU A 316 -28.87 -12.31 -1.09
CA GLU A 316 -28.57 -10.88 -1.40
C GLU A 316 -28.72 -9.97 -0.16
N ASP A 317 -29.80 -10.15 0.61
CA ASP A 317 -30.02 -9.35 1.83
C ASP A 317 -28.91 -9.57 2.87
N THR A 318 -28.37 -10.77 2.96
CA THR A 318 -27.26 -11.09 3.88
C THR A 318 -25.94 -10.51 3.37
N GLN A 319 -25.68 -10.58 2.05
CA GLN A 319 -24.53 -9.92 1.44
C GLN A 319 -24.57 -8.41 1.70
N ASN A 320 -25.73 -7.78 1.47
CA ASN A 320 -25.93 -6.33 1.66
C ASN A 320 -25.74 -5.92 3.13
N LEU A 321 -26.26 -6.72 4.06
CA LEU A 321 -26.09 -6.49 5.49
C LEU A 321 -24.59 -6.56 5.87
N PHE A 322 -23.88 -7.57 5.39
CA PHE A 322 -22.43 -7.70 5.66
C PHE A 322 -21.61 -6.56 5.05
N ARG A 323 -21.86 -6.21 3.79
CA ARG A 323 -21.21 -5.10 3.09
C ARG A 323 -21.36 -3.79 3.89
N LEU A 324 -22.58 -3.47 4.27
CA LEU A 324 -22.84 -2.26 5.07
C LEU A 324 -22.17 -2.35 6.44
N GLY A 325 -22.26 -3.48 7.14
CA GLY A 325 -21.61 -3.71 8.41
C GLY A 325 -20.10 -3.50 8.35
N ARG A 326 -19.46 -3.98 7.27
CA ARG A 326 -18.04 -3.75 6.97
C ARG A 326 -17.73 -2.27 6.75
N ARG A 327 -18.51 -1.58 5.92
CA ARG A 327 -18.32 -0.15 5.61
C ARG A 327 -18.51 0.75 6.82
N LEU A 328 -19.36 0.36 7.75
CA LEU A 328 -19.58 1.08 9.02
C LEU A 328 -18.57 0.71 10.12
N GLY A 329 -17.70 -0.28 9.90
CA GLY A 329 -16.79 -0.81 10.92
C GLY A 329 -17.48 -1.55 12.06
N ILE A 330 -18.72 -2.02 11.86
CA ILE A 330 -19.49 -2.81 12.81
C ILE A 330 -19.08 -4.28 12.71
N MET A 331 -18.86 -4.79 11.50
CA MET A 331 -18.42 -6.14 11.22
C MET A 331 -16.99 -6.16 10.69
N GLY A 332 -16.18 -7.15 11.11
CA GLY A 332 -14.79 -7.34 10.70
C GLY A 332 -14.58 -8.56 9.80
N GLN A 333 -15.40 -9.59 9.94
CA GLN A 333 -15.25 -10.89 9.29
C GLN A 333 -16.62 -11.55 9.06
N LEU A 334 -16.68 -12.53 8.15
CA LEU A 334 -17.95 -13.21 7.79
C LEU A 334 -18.61 -13.93 8.97
N SER A 335 -17.84 -14.44 9.91
CA SER A 335 -18.41 -15.06 11.11
C SER A 335 -19.20 -14.08 12.00
N ASP A 336 -19.03 -12.77 11.82
CA ASP A 336 -19.80 -11.74 12.53
C ASP A 336 -21.30 -11.77 12.13
N LEU A 337 -21.63 -12.38 10.99
CA LEU A 337 -23.01 -12.67 10.60
C LEU A 337 -23.76 -13.62 11.56
N HIS A 338 -23.06 -14.38 12.36
CA HIS A 338 -23.63 -15.24 13.42
C HIS A 338 -23.77 -14.51 14.76
N ASN A 339 -23.31 -13.28 14.88
CA ASN A 339 -23.47 -12.45 16.07
C ASN A 339 -24.72 -11.58 15.96
N GLU A 340 -25.81 -12.02 16.62
CA GLU A 340 -27.10 -11.34 16.58
C GLU A 340 -27.02 -9.86 16.97
N VAL A 341 -26.17 -9.50 17.94
CA VAL A 341 -26.00 -8.11 18.38
C VAL A 341 -25.43 -7.22 17.25
N LEU A 342 -24.44 -7.74 16.53
CA LEU A 342 -23.86 -7.00 15.39
C LEU A 342 -24.85 -6.92 14.21
N VAL A 343 -25.54 -8.03 13.94
CA VAL A 343 -26.58 -8.10 12.89
C VAL A 343 -27.70 -7.10 13.18
N ASP A 344 -28.22 -7.07 14.41
CA ASP A 344 -29.30 -6.16 14.79
C ASP A 344 -28.84 -4.69 14.74
N LYS A 345 -27.61 -4.41 15.12
CA LYS A 345 -27.04 -3.07 15.03
C LYS A 345 -26.97 -2.58 13.58
N VAL A 346 -26.56 -3.44 12.65
CA VAL A 346 -26.54 -3.09 11.21
C VAL A 346 -27.95 -2.89 10.69
N LYS A 347 -28.91 -3.78 11.00
CA LYS A 347 -30.32 -3.65 10.61
C LYS A 347 -30.94 -2.34 11.11
N GLN A 348 -30.76 -2.03 12.38
CA GLN A 348 -31.22 -0.76 12.95
C GLN A 348 -30.65 0.45 12.22
N THR A 349 -29.35 0.38 11.84
CA THR A 349 -28.72 1.45 11.06
C THR A 349 -29.30 1.54 9.66
N MET A 350 -29.61 0.40 9.02
CA MET A 350 -30.30 0.37 7.72
C MET A 350 -31.66 1.03 7.79
N ASP A 351 -32.47 0.68 8.79
CA ASP A 351 -33.82 1.22 8.99
C ASP A 351 -33.78 2.74 9.24
N GLN A 352 -32.89 3.19 10.15
CA GLN A 352 -32.75 4.61 10.50
C GLN A 352 -32.25 5.45 9.34
N ALA A 353 -31.36 4.92 8.50
CA ALA A 353 -30.80 5.62 7.35
C ALA A 353 -31.58 5.34 6.04
N HIS A 354 -32.68 4.62 6.10
CA HIS A 354 -33.49 4.22 4.95
C HIS A 354 -32.65 3.55 3.85
N VAL A 355 -31.76 2.61 4.26
CA VAL A 355 -30.92 1.84 3.34
C VAL A 355 -31.61 0.54 2.98
N ASP A 356 -31.80 0.34 1.69
CA ASP A 356 -32.40 -0.88 1.12
C ASP A 356 -31.65 -1.35 -0.14
N LYS A 357 -32.16 -2.39 -0.79
CA LYS A 357 -31.54 -2.96 -2.00
C LYS A 357 -31.45 -1.98 -3.19
N THR A 358 -32.20 -0.88 -3.17
CA THR A 358 -32.19 0.10 -4.28
C THR A 358 -31.10 1.14 -4.14
N ASN A 359 -30.57 1.35 -2.93
CA ASN A 359 -29.60 2.40 -2.63
C ASN A 359 -28.32 1.92 -1.92
N ILE A 360 -28.25 0.64 -1.52
CA ILE A 360 -27.14 0.06 -0.77
C ILE A 360 -25.77 0.29 -1.45
N ASP A 361 -25.68 0.13 -2.76
CA ASP A 361 -24.44 0.29 -3.50
C ASP A 361 -23.93 1.75 -3.39
N ALA A 362 -24.81 2.73 -3.59
CA ALA A 362 -24.48 4.13 -3.45
C ALA A 362 -24.08 4.51 -2.00
N VAL A 363 -24.69 3.85 -1.00
CA VAL A 363 -24.32 4.05 0.42
C VAL A 363 -22.96 3.48 0.72
N CYS A 364 -22.69 2.23 0.32
CA CYS A 364 -21.41 1.57 0.49
C CYS A 364 -20.27 2.37 -0.18
N ASP A 365 -20.52 2.90 -1.37
CA ASP A 365 -19.58 3.74 -2.10
C ASP A 365 -19.23 5.02 -1.35
N ARG A 366 -20.23 5.75 -0.85
CA ARG A 366 -20.00 6.97 -0.06
C ARG A 366 -19.20 6.68 1.22
N LEU A 367 -19.50 5.58 1.90
CA LEU A 367 -18.77 5.16 3.10
C LEU A 367 -17.32 4.76 2.76
N MET A 368 -17.10 4.09 1.63
CA MET A 368 -15.77 3.73 1.16
C MET A 368 -14.90 4.97 0.91
N ILE A 369 -15.44 6.00 0.27
CA ILE A 369 -14.74 7.26 0.00
C ILE A 369 -14.36 7.96 1.32
N ARG A 370 -15.28 8.01 2.30
CA ARG A 370 -15.02 8.61 3.62
C ARG A 370 -13.95 7.88 4.44
N ALA A 371 -13.69 6.61 4.18
CA ALA A 371 -12.67 5.82 4.85
C ALA A 371 -11.25 6.08 4.31
N ILE A 372 -11.10 6.81 3.21
CA ILE A 372 -9.79 7.19 2.69
C ILE A 372 -9.30 8.39 3.50
N PRO A 373 -8.11 8.31 4.16
CA PRO A 373 -7.50 9.51 4.70
C PRO A 373 -7.11 10.43 3.52
N ILE A 374 -7.82 11.54 3.37
CA ILE A 374 -7.52 12.60 2.40
C ILE A 374 -6.50 13.53 3.01
#